data_b4dbae2129f72ac4f75c4ed337ca7d6b
#
_entry.id   b4dbae2129f72ac4f75c4ed337ca7d6b
#
_cell.length_a   1.000
_cell.length_b   1.000
_cell.length_c   1.000
_cell.angle_alpha   90.00
_cell.angle_beta   90.00
_cell.angle_gamma   90.00
#
_symmetry.space_group_name_H-M   'P 1'
#
loop_
_entity.id
_entity.type
_entity.pdbx_description
1 polymer ?
#
loop_
_entity_poly.entity_id
_entity_poly.type
_entity_poly.pdbx_seq_one_letter_code
_entity_poly.pdbx_strand_id
1 'polypeptide(L)'
;MNHGSSQRRAAGAGAGAIVVLIAALSAMAASQAVDQKPAPPGGAPGLEFIDTSFENASPLWYDVVDDVVRLHLIYDHERASPNRAAGHIHFRIHARAGAKLTLEFLNLDNVWNGQPGSVAAELKTVAVSEDGKAWQTVPTQGLPGNRVQLHVDMRTPQLYVARIEPYRLSDLDRFLDSIRRNRLVQITPIGKTVAGRDLEIVRIGSPDAPYHVFVRARAHPWEAGSNWVAQGLIERLLKDDDDSRRFLRVYSISVLPMANKDGVARGGTRFNLRGKDLNRNWDKPANPELAPENAALERWLEGAIASGRRPHLALELHNDGAGRLHISRPPVPQLDRHLARMAALEELLRKHTWFTEGPTNAAFRNSGTLGDGWLERYGIDAAVHEFNCNWIEGLKDYTSSRHWTEYGAGLARVFHDYFVAVRP
;
A
#
# COMPACT_ATOMS: atom_id res chain seq x y z
N MET A 1 -60.09 45.73 15.14
CA MET A 1 -60.32 46.78 14.10
C MET A 1 -59.89 46.17 12.80
N ASN A 2 -60.87 45.75 12.16
CA ASN A 2 -61.37 46.05 10.80
C ASN A 2 -60.49 45.46 9.70
N HIS A 3 -61.01 44.44 9.09
CA HIS A 3 -61.84 44.30 7.86
C HIS A 3 -60.93 44.22 6.62
N GLY A 4 -61.13 43.43 5.64
CA GLY A 4 -62.19 42.54 5.21
C GLY A 4 -61.95 42.07 3.81
N SER A 5 -62.43 40.89 3.59
CA SER A 5 -63.31 40.40 2.52
C SER A 5 -62.65 40.23 1.13
N SER A 6 -62.50 39.00 0.67
CA SER A 6 -63.42 38.17 -0.14
C SER A 6 -63.68 38.70 -1.53
N GLN A 7 -63.38 37.93 -2.57
CA GLN A 7 -64.39 37.42 -3.50
C GLN A 7 -63.85 36.36 -4.46
N ARG A 8 -64.70 35.38 -4.61
CA ARG A 8 -64.63 34.25 -5.56
C ARG A 8 -65.09 34.67 -6.96
N ARG A 9 -64.61 33.98 -7.98
CA ARG A 9 -65.40 33.46 -9.16
C ARG A 9 -64.41 32.67 -10.00
N ALA A 10 -64.45 31.40 -10.20
CA ALA A 10 -65.32 30.46 -10.90
C ALA A 10 -65.12 30.45 -12.43
N ALA A 11 -64.66 29.25 -12.84
CA ALA A 11 -64.98 28.46 -14.03
C ALA A 11 -64.55 28.96 -15.43
N GLY A 12 -63.84 28.02 -16.07
CA GLY A 12 -63.68 28.00 -17.53
C GLY A 12 -62.86 26.74 -17.92
N ALA A 13 -63.56 25.66 -18.22
CA ALA A 13 -62.96 24.43 -18.75
C ALA A 13 -62.51 24.66 -20.20
N GLY A 14 -61.31 24.26 -20.52
CA GLY A 14 -60.78 24.19 -21.87
C GLY A 14 -59.85 22.97 -21.98
N ALA A 15 -60.39 21.87 -22.48
CA ALA A 15 -59.62 20.70 -22.83
C ALA A 15 -58.78 20.99 -24.07
N GLY A 16 -57.48 21.10 -23.90
CA GLY A 16 -56.50 21.16 -24.99
C GLY A 16 -55.63 19.91 -24.94
N ALA A 17 -55.90 18.98 -25.84
CA ALA A 17 -55.09 17.80 -26.04
C ALA A 17 -53.69 18.23 -26.55
N ILE A 18 -52.67 18.09 -25.71
CA ILE A 18 -51.29 18.24 -26.14
C ILE A 18 -50.84 16.86 -26.64
N VAL A 19 -50.75 16.73 -27.96
CA VAL A 19 -50.10 15.62 -28.63
C VAL A 19 -48.58 15.77 -28.40
N VAL A 20 -48.01 14.97 -27.50
CA VAL A 20 -46.56 14.88 -27.34
C VAL A 20 -46.01 14.01 -28.45
N LEU A 21 -45.43 14.67 -29.43
CA LEU A 21 -44.63 14.01 -30.49
C LEU A 21 -43.33 13.58 -29.84
N ILE A 22 -43.20 12.30 -29.49
CA ILE A 22 -41.94 11.69 -29.10
C ILE A 22 -41.13 11.47 -30.39
N ALA A 23 -40.26 12.41 -30.73
CA ALA A 23 -39.26 12.21 -31.74
C ALA A 23 -38.16 11.33 -31.12
N ALA A 24 -38.15 10.06 -31.48
CA ALA A 24 -37.04 9.16 -31.20
C ALA A 24 -35.82 9.62 -32.00
N LEU A 25 -34.96 10.42 -31.38
CA LEU A 25 -33.60 10.63 -31.87
C LEU A 25 -32.80 9.36 -31.60
N SER A 26 -32.72 8.51 -32.62
CA SER A 26 -31.69 7.50 -32.70
C SER A 26 -30.36 8.20 -32.86
N ALA A 27 -29.67 8.48 -31.75
CA ALA A 27 -28.28 8.86 -31.76
C ALA A 27 -27.48 7.64 -32.16
N MET A 28 -27.17 7.51 -33.44
CA MET A 28 -26.07 6.71 -33.91
C MET A 28 -24.82 7.30 -33.24
N ALA A 29 -24.33 6.61 -32.21
CA ALA A 29 -22.97 6.82 -31.73
C ALA A 29 -22.03 6.44 -32.88
N ALA A 30 -21.69 7.41 -33.72
CA ALA A 30 -20.52 7.30 -34.55
C ALA A 30 -19.34 7.18 -33.57
N SER A 31 -18.82 5.97 -33.45
CA SER A 31 -17.49 5.74 -32.92
C SER A 31 -16.57 6.65 -33.73
N GLN A 32 -16.22 7.80 -33.20
CA GLN A 32 -15.07 8.54 -33.70
C GLN A 32 -13.88 7.64 -33.41
N ALA A 33 -13.43 6.91 -34.45
CA ALA A 33 -12.08 6.44 -34.46
C ALA A 33 -11.22 7.67 -34.19
N VAL A 34 -10.63 7.71 -32.99
CA VAL A 34 -9.60 8.68 -32.69
C VAL A 34 -8.55 8.40 -33.75
N ASP A 35 -8.44 9.33 -34.72
CA ASP A 35 -7.35 9.32 -35.67
C ASP A 35 -6.06 9.29 -34.84
N GLN A 36 -5.53 8.08 -34.64
CA GLN A 36 -4.21 7.93 -34.06
C GLN A 36 -3.28 8.54 -35.08
N LYS A 37 -2.81 9.74 -34.76
CA LYS A 37 -1.74 10.38 -35.47
C LYS A 37 -0.68 9.31 -35.74
N PRO A 38 -0.29 9.05 -36.99
CA PRO A 38 0.71 8.03 -37.27
C PRO A 38 1.91 8.30 -36.36
N ALA A 39 2.40 7.26 -35.68
CA ALA A 39 3.58 7.36 -34.84
C ALA A 39 4.66 8.14 -35.62
N PRO A 40 5.31 9.15 -35.01
CA PRO A 40 6.37 9.87 -35.68
C PRO A 40 7.42 8.85 -36.17
N PRO A 41 8.06 9.07 -37.32
CA PRO A 41 9.10 8.20 -37.84
C PRO A 41 10.21 8.11 -36.76
N GLY A 42 10.38 6.94 -36.11
CA GLY A 42 11.30 6.73 -35.01
C GLY A 42 10.65 5.99 -33.83
N GLY A 43 9.54 5.28 -33.99
CA GLY A 43 8.95 4.43 -32.96
C GLY A 43 9.83 3.24 -32.59
N ALA A 44 9.96 2.88 -31.29
CA ALA A 44 10.71 1.69 -30.88
C ALA A 44 10.23 0.47 -31.65
N PRO A 45 11.14 -0.27 -32.33
CA PRO A 45 10.75 -1.32 -33.26
C PRO A 45 9.90 -2.38 -32.58
N GLY A 46 8.64 -2.49 -33.03
CA GLY A 46 7.69 -3.49 -32.51
C GLY A 46 6.86 -3.09 -31.31
N LEU A 47 7.06 -1.92 -30.69
CA LEU A 47 6.15 -1.39 -29.68
C LEU A 47 4.83 -0.99 -30.35
N GLU A 48 3.70 -1.40 -29.75
CA GLU A 48 2.36 -0.96 -30.11
C GLU A 48 1.89 0.18 -29.19
N PHE A 49 1.81 -0.09 -27.89
CA PHE A 49 1.47 0.93 -26.88
C PHE A 49 1.80 0.45 -25.46
N ILE A 50 1.77 1.40 -24.51
CA ILE A 50 1.84 1.14 -23.06
C ILE A 50 0.44 1.32 -22.48
N ASP A 51 -0.07 0.29 -21.79
CA ASP A 51 -1.39 0.29 -21.17
C ASP A 51 -1.28 0.49 -19.65
N THR A 52 -2.07 1.45 -19.15
CA THR A 52 -2.24 1.77 -17.74
C THR A 52 -3.71 1.79 -17.33
N SER A 53 -4.60 1.15 -18.11
CA SER A 53 -6.06 1.16 -17.89
C SER A 53 -6.55 0.01 -17.03
N PHE A 54 -5.78 -0.39 -16.01
CA PHE A 54 -6.15 -1.47 -15.10
C PHE A 54 -5.86 -1.09 -13.64
N GLU A 55 -6.38 -1.90 -12.71
CA GLU A 55 -6.25 -1.67 -11.29
C GLU A 55 -4.79 -1.59 -10.82
N ASN A 56 -4.45 -0.58 -10.03
CA ASN A 56 -3.11 -0.32 -9.49
C ASN A 56 -2.06 0.05 -10.56
N ALA A 57 -2.46 0.36 -11.80
CA ALA A 57 -1.53 0.83 -12.82
C ALA A 57 -0.94 2.19 -12.44
N SER A 58 0.32 2.42 -12.81
CA SER A 58 1.00 3.70 -12.57
C SER A 58 0.40 4.81 -13.41
N PRO A 59 0.16 5.99 -12.85
CA PRO A 59 -0.02 7.20 -13.65
C PRO A 59 1.32 7.54 -14.32
N LEU A 60 1.39 7.43 -15.63
CA LEU A 60 2.56 7.74 -16.43
C LEU A 60 2.17 8.19 -17.83
N TRP A 61 3.09 8.82 -18.52
CA TRP A 61 3.06 8.99 -19.96
C TRP A 61 4.40 8.52 -20.57
N TYR A 62 4.47 8.31 -21.88
CA TYR A 62 5.69 7.86 -22.52
C TYR A 62 5.91 8.55 -23.89
N ASP A 63 7.16 8.64 -24.29
CA ASP A 63 7.61 8.98 -25.62
C ASP A 63 8.68 7.99 -26.08
N VAL A 64 9.06 8.07 -27.34
CA VAL A 64 10.13 7.24 -27.92
C VAL A 64 11.17 8.16 -28.55
N VAL A 65 12.41 8.03 -28.08
CA VAL A 65 13.55 8.79 -28.59
C VAL A 65 14.71 7.83 -28.87
N ASP A 66 15.23 7.83 -30.07
CA ASP A 66 16.34 6.95 -30.48
C ASP A 66 16.08 5.46 -30.15
N ASP A 67 14.88 4.97 -30.45
CA ASP A 67 14.38 3.60 -30.18
C ASP A 67 14.26 3.27 -28.67
N VAL A 68 14.47 4.22 -27.77
CA VAL A 68 14.27 4.06 -26.32
C VAL A 68 12.88 4.54 -25.94
N VAL A 69 12.11 3.67 -25.26
CA VAL A 69 10.80 4.01 -24.69
C VAL A 69 11.02 4.70 -23.34
N ARG A 70 10.80 6.01 -23.28
CA ARG A 70 10.95 6.81 -22.06
C ARG A 70 9.63 6.86 -21.31
N LEU A 71 9.65 6.35 -20.10
CA LEU A 71 8.49 6.26 -19.20
C LEU A 71 8.58 7.35 -18.15
N HIS A 72 7.73 8.35 -18.26
CA HIS A 72 7.69 9.50 -17.36
C HIS A 72 6.67 9.23 -16.24
N LEU A 73 7.15 8.87 -15.06
CA LEU A 73 6.29 8.67 -13.89
C LEU A 73 5.70 10.00 -13.43
N ILE A 74 4.43 10.00 -13.04
CA ILE A 74 3.76 11.17 -12.49
C ILE A 74 4.02 11.25 -10.99
N TYR A 75 4.42 12.43 -10.51
CA TYR A 75 4.64 12.66 -9.09
C TYR A 75 3.34 12.59 -8.29
N ASP A 76 3.43 11.95 -7.16
CA ASP A 76 2.48 12.02 -6.05
C ASP A 76 2.91 13.16 -5.11
N HIS A 77 2.02 14.10 -4.78
CA HIS A 77 2.37 15.33 -4.05
C HIS A 77 1.76 15.34 -2.65
N GLU A 78 2.54 15.80 -1.67
CA GLU A 78 2.01 16.14 -0.36
C GLU A 78 1.35 17.52 -0.38
N ARG A 79 0.17 17.60 0.23
CA ARG A 79 -0.60 18.86 0.30
C ARG A 79 0.11 19.91 1.15
N ALA A 80 0.21 21.13 0.62
CA ALA A 80 0.82 22.28 1.29
C ALA A 80 2.28 22.03 1.75
N SER A 81 3.01 21.23 0.98
CA SER A 81 4.40 20.85 1.25
C SER A 81 5.17 20.74 -0.08
N PRO A 82 6.50 20.95 -0.10
CA PRO A 82 7.31 20.66 -1.26
C PRO A 82 7.50 19.14 -1.50
N ASN A 83 7.07 18.29 -0.57
CA ASN A 83 7.26 16.85 -0.66
C ASN A 83 6.51 16.28 -1.87
N ARG A 84 7.21 15.42 -2.60
CA ARG A 84 6.67 14.68 -3.73
C ARG A 84 7.36 13.32 -3.84
N ALA A 85 6.69 12.34 -4.39
CA ALA A 85 7.22 11.01 -4.59
C ALA A 85 6.83 10.47 -5.96
N ALA A 86 7.74 9.76 -6.60
CA ALA A 86 7.50 8.89 -7.74
C ALA A 86 8.27 7.58 -7.53
N GLY A 87 7.85 6.52 -8.15
CA GLY A 87 8.52 5.22 -8.01
C GLY A 87 7.57 4.02 -7.99
N HIS A 88 6.25 4.26 -7.95
CA HIS A 88 5.31 3.19 -8.27
C HIS A 88 5.37 2.86 -9.75
N ILE A 89 5.70 1.62 -10.06
CA ILE A 89 5.80 1.09 -11.42
C ILE A 89 4.84 -0.08 -11.52
N HIS A 90 3.84 0.03 -12.40
CA HIS A 90 2.94 -1.06 -12.77
C HIS A 90 2.22 -0.68 -14.06
N PHE A 91 2.62 -1.26 -15.17
CA PHE A 91 2.04 -1.02 -16.48
C PHE A 91 2.15 -2.28 -17.36
N ARG A 92 1.50 -2.29 -18.49
CA ARG A 92 1.56 -3.38 -19.47
C ARG A 92 2.07 -2.86 -20.79
N ILE A 93 3.05 -3.56 -21.35
CA ILE A 93 3.57 -3.34 -22.69
C ILE A 93 2.75 -4.18 -23.65
N HIS A 94 2.31 -3.58 -24.75
CA HIS A 94 1.83 -4.28 -25.93
C HIS A 94 2.84 -4.08 -27.05
N ALA A 95 3.36 -5.18 -27.60
CA ALA A 95 4.37 -5.16 -28.64
C ALA A 95 4.35 -6.45 -29.44
N ARG A 96 4.92 -6.42 -30.64
CA ARG A 96 5.10 -7.63 -31.47
C ARG A 96 5.95 -8.66 -30.72
N ALA A 97 5.52 -9.92 -30.71
CA ALA A 97 6.33 -11.01 -30.17
C ALA A 97 7.70 -11.07 -30.92
N GLY A 98 8.78 -11.25 -30.15
CA GLY A 98 10.16 -11.20 -30.64
C GLY A 98 10.78 -9.80 -30.64
N ALA A 99 10.03 -8.75 -30.35
CA ALA A 99 10.58 -7.40 -30.20
C ALA A 99 11.51 -7.31 -29.00
N LYS A 100 12.60 -6.55 -29.16
CA LYS A 100 13.51 -6.19 -28.07
C LYS A 100 13.34 -4.71 -27.78
N LEU A 101 12.94 -4.38 -26.56
CA LEU A 101 12.67 -3.01 -26.16
C LEU A 101 13.64 -2.57 -25.09
N THR A 102 14.07 -1.33 -25.19
CA THR A 102 14.78 -0.62 -24.12
C THR A 102 13.82 0.39 -23.49
N LEU A 103 13.57 0.24 -22.21
CA LEU A 103 12.72 1.13 -21.42
C LEU A 103 13.60 1.98 -20.53
N GLU A 104 13.28 3.26 -20.37
CA GLU A 104 13.98 4.18 -19.46
C GLU A 104 12.97 4.85 -18.54
N PHE A 105 13.11 4.63 -17.23
CA PHE A 105 12.28 5.26 -16.21
C PHE A 105 12.83 6.62 -15.83
N LEU A 106 11.98 7.64 -15.87
CA LEU A 106 12.29 9.03 -15.57
C LEU A 106 11.42 9.54 -14.40
N ASN A 107 11.76 10.73 -13.90
CA ASN A 107 11.08 11.38 -12.77
C ASN A 107 11.19 10.56 -11.47
N LEU A 108 12.36 9.97 -11.23
CA LEU A 108 12.67 9.19 -10.03
C LEU A 108 13.26 10.03 -8.90
N ASP A 109 13.32 11.35 -9.07
CA ASP A 109 13.71 12.30 -8.03
C ASP A 109 12.52 12.62 -7.12
N ASN A 110 12.76 12.58 -5.82
CA ASN A 110 11.75 12.81 -4.79
C ASN A 110 12.14 13.98 -3.89
N VAL A 111 11.17 14.50 -3.15
CA VAL A 111 11.42 15.41 -2.02
C VAL A 111 10.76 14.79 -0.79
N TRP A 112 11.55 14.40 0.20
CA TRP A 112 11.08 13.80 1.44
C TRP A 112 11.54 14.60 2.65
N ASN A 113 10.62 14.91 3.56
CA ASN A 113 10.88 15.76 4.73
C ASN A 113 11.56 17.10 4.33
N GLY A 114 11.16 17.68 3.20
CA GLY A 114 11.72 18.91 2.65
C GLY A 114 13.10 18.76 2.01
N GLN A 115 13.65 17.54 1.93
CA GLN A 115 14.97 17.29 1.36
C GLN A 115 14.88 16.61 0.00
N PRO A 116 15.63 17.08 -1.02
CA PRO A 116 15.75 16.39 -2.29
C PRO A 116 16.35 15.00 -2.13
N GLY A 117 15.84 14.04 -2.91
CA GLY A 117 16.32 12.67 -2.95
C GLY A 117 15.92 11.98 -4.26
N SER A 118 16.22 10.71 -4.36
CA SER A 118 15.83 9.89 -5.52
C SER A 118 15.66 8.43 -5.11
N VAL A 119 14.71 7.75 -5.73
CA VAL A 119 14.55 6.30 -5.62
C VAL A 119 15.30 5.52 -6.71
N ALA A 120 15.95 6.20 -7.64
CA ALA A 120 16.67 5.53 -8.74
C ALA A 120 17.74 4.55 -8.22
N ALA A 121 18.46 4.91 -7.15
CA ALA A 121 19.48 4.04 -6.54
C ALA A 121 18.87 2.80 -5.85
N GLU A 122 17.60 2.84 -5.49
CA GLU A 122 16.87 1.73 -4.88
C GLU A 122 16.22 0.82 -5.91
N LEU A 123 16.00 1.29 -7.13
CA LEU A 123 15.34 0.55 -8.21
C LEU A 123 16.37 -0.33 -8.95
N LYS A 124 16.91 -1.33 -8.26
CA LYS A 124 17.89 -2.28 -8.82
C LYS A 124 17.25 -3.44 -9.53
N THR A 125 15.96 -3.66 -9.31
CA THR A 125 15.16 -4.72 -9.92
C THR A 125 13.76 -4.24 -10.20
N VAL A 126 13.07 -4.94 -11.10
CA VAL A 126 11.62 -4.87 -11.32
C VAL A 126 11.06 -6.29 -11.44
N ALA A 127 9.77 -6.45 -11.23
CA ALA A 127 9.06 -7.68 -11.50
C ALA A 127 8.41 -7.62 -12.89
N VAL A 128 8.50 -8.71 -13.67
CA VAL A 128 7.85 -8.83 -14.97
C VAL A 128 6.96 -10.06 -15.03
N SER A 129 5.90 -10.01 -15.84
CA SER A 129 4.95 -11.13 -15.99
C SER A 129 4.28 -11.09 -17.36
N GLU A 130 4.14 -12.24 -18.02
CA GLU A 130 3.43 -12.35 -19.29
C GLU A 130 1.89 -12.42 -19.11
N ASP A 131 1.42 -12.86 -17.94
CA ASP A 131 0.00 -13.12 -17.66
C ASP A 131 -0.57 -12.30 -16.49
N GLY A 132 0.27 -11.48 -15.82
CA GLY A 132 -0.08 -10.71 -14.62
C GLY A 132 -0.31 -11.55 -13.37
N LYS A 133 0.10 -12.83 -13.36
CA LYS A 133 -0.06 -13.79 -12.26
C LYS A 133 1.26 -14.41 -11.83
N ALA A 134 2.02 -14.95 -12.79
CA ALA A 134 3.35 -15.50 -12.54
C ALA A 134 4.39 -14.40 -12.77
N TRP A 135 5.08 -14.01 -11.71
CA TRP A 135 6.04 -12.91 -11.73
C TRP A 135 7.48 -13.40 -11.59
N GLN A 136 8.38 -12.73 -12.26
CA GLN A 136 9.81 -12.96 -12.20
C GLN A 136 10.52 -11.62 -11.93
N THR A 137 11.44 -11.61 -10.98
CA THR A 137 12.30 -10.44 -10.72
C THR A 137 13.47 -10.40 -11.70
N VAL A 138 13.66 -9.25 -12.33
CA VAL A 138 14.75 -9.01 -13.30
C VAL A 138 15.55 -7.77 -12.90
N PRO A 139 16.87 -7.75 -13.15
CA PRO A 139 17.70 -6.60 -12.81
C PRO A 139 17.43 -5.41 -13.73
N THR A 140 17.71 -4.22 -13.23
CA THR A 140 17.73 -2.96 -13.96
C THR A 140 19.15 -2.36 -13.97
N GLN A 141 19.35 -1.35 -14.80
CA GLN A 141 20.60 -0.61 -14.87
C GLN A 141 20.39 0.86 -14.49
N GLY A 142 21.11 1.34 -13.46
CA GLY A 142 21.13 2.75 -13.13
C GLY A 142 21.84 3.58 -14.19
N LEU A 143 21.29 4.76 -14.55
CA LEU A 143 21.86 5.71 -15.47
C LEU A 143 22.11 7.05 -14.75
N PRO A 144 23.01 7.92 -15.29
CA PRO A 144 23.18 9.29 -14.77
C PRO A 144 21.87 10.09 -14.80
N GLY A 145 21.70 11.02 -13.86
CA GLY A 145 20.52 11.91 -13.80
C GLY A 145 19.27 11.22 -13.21
N ASN A 146 19.45 10.34 -12.24
CA ASN A 146 18.34 9.64 -11.56
C ASN A 146 17.42 8.89 -12.53
N ARG A 147 17.98 8.24 -13.53
CA ARG A 147 17.28 7.41 -14.51
C ARG A 147 17.62 5.95 -14.30
N VAL A 148 16.72 5.07 -14.71
CA VAL A 148 16.93 3.62 -14.63
C VAL A 148 16.48 2.98 -15.93
N GLN A 149 17.26 2.04 -16.44
CA GLN A 149 17.01 1.36 -17.71
C GLN A 149 16.66 -0.11 -17.49
N LEU A 150 15.75 -0.61 -18.31
CA LEU A 150 15.33 -2.01 -18.36
C LEU A 150 15.33 -2.47 -19.83
N HIS A 151 15.96 -3.61 -20.08
CA HIS A 151 15.86 -4.31 -21.37
C HIS A 151 14.87 -5.46 -21.26
N VAL A 152 13.95 -5.55 -22.21
CA VAL A 152 12.95 -6.63 -22.25
C VAL A 152 12.91 -7.30 -23.61
N ASP A 153 12.84 -8.63 -23.62
CA ASP A 153 12.57 -9.45 -24.78
C ASP A 153 11.10 -9.88 -24.74
N MET A 154 10.31 -9.42 -25.69
CA MET A 154 8.88 -9.72 -25.80
C MET A 154 8.68 -11.14 -26.31
N ARG A 155 8.48 -12.11 -25.41
CA ARG A 155 8.18 -13.51 -25.81
C ARG A 155 6.74 -13.67 -26.26
N THR A 156 5.84 -12.89 -25.69
CA THR A 156 4.41 -12.81 -26.00
C THR A 156 4.03 -11.39 -26.42
N PRO A 157 2.85 -11.16 -27.02
CA PRO A 157 2.40 -9.82 -27.39
C PRO A 157 2.17 -8.86 -26.23
N GLN A 158 2.26 -9.31 -24.99
CA GLN A 158 2.09 -8.48 -23.81
C GLN A 158 3.11 -8.83 -22.70
N LEU A 159 3.52 -7.82 -21.94
CA LEU A 159 4.37 -7.99 -20.77
C LEU A 159 3.96 -6.96 -19.70
N TYR A 160 3.62 -7.44 -18.52
CA TYR A 160 3.44 -6.59 -17.35
C TYR A 160 4.82 -6.28 -16.74
N VAL A 161 5.00 -5.04 -16.30
CA VAL A 161 6.17 -4.58 -15.57
C VAL A 161 5.70 -3.92 -14.28
N ALA A 162 6.27 -4.30 -13.14
CA ALA A 162 5.97 -3.71 -11.84
C ALA A 162 7.25 -3.50 -11.04
N ARG A 163 7.26 -2.52 -10.10
CA ARG A 163 8.39 -2.34 -9.19
C ARG A 163 8.71 -3.62 -8.41
N ILE A 164 7.68 -4.21 -7.84
CA ILE A 164 7.69 -5.50 -7.13
C ILE A 164 6.39 -6.21 -7.46
N GLU A 165 6.29 -7.49 -7.19
CA GLU A 165 5.07 -8.27 -7.40
C GLU A 165 3.84 -7.59 -6.78
N PRO A 166 2.84 -7.21 -7.58
CA PRO A 166 1.72 -6.39 -7.11
C PRO A 166 0.85 -7.11 -6.09
N TYR A 167 0.27 -6.32 -5.18
CA TYR A 167 -0.85 -6.72 -4.33
C TYR A 167 -1.93 -5.64 -4.46
N ARG A 168 -3.04 -5.97 -5.09
CA ARG A 168 -4.11 -5.04 -5.48
C ARG A 168 -5.26 -5.06 -4.47
N LEU A 169 -6.25 -4.17 -4.61
CA LEU A 169 -7.48 -4.24 -3.82
C LEU A 169 -8.21 -5.56 -4.05
N SER A 170 -8.33 -5.98 -5.32
CA SER A 170 -8.97 -7.24 -5.69
C SER A 170 -8.25 -8.48 -5.10
N ASP A 171 -6.94 -8.40 -4.84
CA ASP A 171 -6.19 -9.45 -4.16
C ASP A 171 -6.57 -9.47 -2.66
N LEU A 172 -6.65 -8.29 -2.02
CA LEU A 172 -7.11 -8.17 -0.64
C LEU A 172 -8.55 -8.67 -0.46
N ASP A 173 -9.46 -8.27 -1.35
CA ASP A 173 -10.87 -8.67 -1.26
C ASP A 173 -11.01 -10.20 -1.35
N ARG A 174 -10.33 -10.84 -2.32
CA ARG A 174 -10.30 -12.30 -2.42
C ARG A 174 -9.73 -12.97 -1.18
N PHE A 175 -8.66 -12.40 -0.62
CA PHE A 175 -8.06 -12.93 0.59
C PHE A 175 -9.00 -12.82 1.79
N LEU A 176 -9.60 -11.65 2.02
CA LEU A 176 -10.55 -11.44 3.12
C LEU A 176 -11.78 -12.35 2.98
N ASP A 177 -12.29 -12.54 1.77
CA ASP A 177 -13.41 -13.45 1.52
C ASP A 177 -13.05 -14.91 1.82
N SER A 178 -11.83 -15.34 1.53
CA SER A 178 -11.34 -16.69 1.81
C SER A 178 -11.28 -17.02 3.30
N ILE A 179 -10.99 -16.04 4.15
CA ILE A 179 -10.81 -16.24 5.59
C ILE A 179 -12.05 -15.85 6.44
N ARG A 180 -12.99 -15.10 5.88
CA ARG A 180 -14.13 -14.48 6.61
C ARG A 180 -14.98 -15.49 7.40
N ARG A 181 -15.06 -16.75 6.94
CA ARG A 181 -15.84 -17.81 7.59
C ARG A 181 -15.05 -18.59 8.65
N ASN A 182 -13.77 -18.31 8.83
CA ASN A 182 -12.96 -18.99 9.83
C ASN A 182 -13.36 -18.50 11.23
N ARG A 183 -13.65 -19.43 12.14
CA ARG A 183 -14.10 -19.15 13.53
C ARG A 183 -13.11 -18.33 14.36
N LEU A 184 -11.83 -18.33 14.00
CA LEU A 184 -10.78 -17.58 14.68
C LEU A 184 -10.69 -16.13 14.18
N VAL A 185 -11.41 -15.80 13.11
CA VAL A 185 -11.31 -14.51 12.40
C VAL A 185 -12.50 -13.62 12.73
N GLN A 186 -12.22 -12.38 13.05
CA GLN A 186 -13.21 -11.30 13.07
C GLN A 186 -12.70 -10.18 12.17
N ILE A 187 -13.46 -9.85 11.12
CA ILE A 187 -13.20 -8.70 10.24
C ILE A 187 -14.17 -7.59 10.63
N THR A 188 -13.64 -6.43 11.02
CA THR A 188 -14.43 -5.30 11.50
C THR A 188 -14.06 -4.04 10.74
N PRO A 189 -15.00 -3.36 10.06
CA PRO A 189 -14.75 -2.05 9.51
C PRO A 189 -14.58 -1.02 10.64
N ILE A 190 -13.51 -0.23 10.59
CA ILE A 190 -13.18 0.79 11.59
C ILE A 190 -13.43 2.21 11.11
N GLY A 191 -13.65 2.39 9.82
CA GLY A 191 -13.90 3.67 9.17
C GLY A 191 -13.79 3.53 7.66
N LYS A 192 -13.67 4.70 6.99
CA LYS A 192 -13.58 4.76 5.54
C LYS A 192 -12.38 5.60 5.10
N THR A 193 -11.86 5.27 3.92
CA THR A 193 -10.87 6.08 3.21
C THR A 193 -11.51 7.36 2.66
N VAL A 194 -10.69 8.25 2.09
CA VAL A 194 -11.18 9.48 1.42
C VAL A 194 -12.21 9.17 0.33
N ALA A 195 -12.04 8.10 -0.44
CA ALA A 195 -12.97 7.67 -1.50
C ALA A 195 -14.12 6.77 -0.99
N GLY A 196 -14.26 6.62 0.33
CA GLY A 196 -15.37 5.88 0.93
C GLY A 196 -15.21 4.36 1.00
N ARG A 197 -14.01 3.82 0.73
CA ARG A 197 -13.71 2.38 0.89
C ARG A 197 -13.62 2.02 2.36
N ASP A 198 -14.11 0.85 2.73
CA ASP A 198 -13.97 0.35 4.11
C ASP A 198 -12.51 0.11 4.48
N LEU A 199 -12.16 0.48 5.72
CA LEU A 199 -10.90 0.13 6.38
C LEU A 199 -11.20 -0.96 7.38
N GLU A 200 -10.69 -2.16 7.17
CA GLU A 200 -10.99 -3.31 8.01
C GLU A 200 -9.80 -3.69 8.89
N ILE A 201 -10.08 -3.97 10.15
CA ILE A 201 -9.19 -4.71 11.03
C ILE A 201 -9.56 -6.19 10.99
N VAL A 202 -8.58 -7.01 10.67
CA VAL A 202 -8.64 -8.47 10.79
C VAL A 202 -8.09 -8.86 12.15
N ARG A 203 -8.95 -9.33 13.05
CA ARG A 203 -8.52 -9.87 14.34
C ARG A 203 -8.50 -11.39 14.30
N ILE A 204 -7.43 -11.99 14.86
CA ILE A 204 -7.27 -13.44 14.98
C ILE A 204 -6.94 -13.77 16.45
N GLY A 205 -7.58 -14.80 16.95
CA GLY A 205 -7.40 -15.27 18.32
C GLY A 205 -8.41 -14.69 19.32
N SER A 206 -8.27 -15.07 20.57
CA SER A 206 -9.18 -14.62 21.63
C SER A 206 -8.96 -13.15 21.97
N PRO A 207 -10.04 -12.37 22.20
CA PRO A 207 -9.91 -11.03 22.77
C PRO A 207 -9.33 -11.03 24.19
N ASP A 208 -9.39 -12.16 24.89
CA ASP A 208 -8.92 -12.35 26.26
C ASP A 208 -7.50 -12.96 26.32
N ALA A 209 -6.79 -13.02 25.18
CA ALA A 209 -5.41 -13.48 25.15
C ALA A 209 -4.53 -12.58 26.04
N PRO A 210 -3.51 -13.15 26.72
CA PRO A 210 -2.65 -12.39 27.63
C PRO A 210 -1.98 -11.18 26.99
N TYR A 211 -1.66 -11.29 25.70
CA TYR A 211 -1.00 -10.23 24.96
C TYR A 211 -1.73 -9.91 23.65
N HIS A 212 -1.55 -8.66 23.18
CA HIS A 212 -2.15 -8.17 21.95
C HIS A 212 -1.06 -7.58 21.04
N VAL A 213 -1.07 -8.02 19.78
CA VAL A 213 -0.19 -7.48 18.72
C VAL A 213 -1.04 -6.66 17.76
N PHE A 214 -0.48 -5.56 17.28
CA PHE A 214 -1.04 -4.83 16.16
C PHE A 214 -0.05 -4.82 15.00
N VAL A 215 -0.57 -5.03 13.79
CA VAL A 215 0.21 -4.92 12.54
C VAL A 215 -0.53 -4.02 11.55
N ARG A 216 0.17 -3.04 10.97
CA ARG A 216 -0.33 -2.22 9.89
C ARG A 216 0.53 -2.42 8.64
N ALA A 217 -0.11 -2.57 7.49
CA ALA A 217 0.56 -2.65 6.20
C ALA A 217 0.04 -1.59 5.23
N ARG A 218 0.84 -1.28 4.23
CA ARG A 218 0.47 -0.46 3.08
C ARG A 218 0.05 0.97 3.44
N ALA A 219 0.77 1.62 4.34
CA ALA A 219 0.63 3.07 4.53
C ALA A 219 1.04 3.84 3.27
N HIS A 220 2.05 3.34 2.55
CA HIS A 220 2.44 3.83 1.23
C HIS A 220 1.99 2.86 0.13
N PRO A 221 1.32 3.36 -0.91
CA PRO A 221 0.66 2.51 -1.92
C PRO A 221 1.60 1.65 -2.76
N TRP A 222 2.85 2.01 -2.94
CA TRP A 222 3.83 1.30 -3.76
C TRP A 222 4.50 0.11 -3.07
N GLU A 223 4.25 -0.12 -1.77
CA GLU A 223 4.94 -1.09 -0.90
C GLU A 223 4.17 -2.42 -0.78
N ALA A 224 3.98 -3.12 -1.91
CA ALA A 224 3.14 -4.32 -1.99
C ALA A 224 3.64 -5.50 -1.14
N GLY A 225 4.95 -5.60 -0.89
CA GLY A 225 5.52 -6.67 -0.08
C GLY A 225 4.97 -6.70 1.34
N SER A 226 4.65 -5.54 1.92
CA SER A 226 4.02 -5.43 3.24
C SER A 226 2.67 -6.16 3.33
N ASN A 227 1.90 -6.19 2.24
CA ASN A 227 0.65 -6.94 2.17
C ASN A 227 0.88 -8.45 2.14
N TRP A 228 1.85 -8.91 1.34
CA TRP A 228 2.21 -10.32 1.28
C TRP A 228 2.68 -10.84 2.64
N VAL A 229 3.47 -10.03 3.38
CA VAL A 229 3.87 -10.35 4.76
C VAL A 229 2.67 -10.44 5.69
N ALA A 230 1.75 -9.45 5.64
CA ALA A 230 0.54 -9.45 6.47
C ALA A 230 -0.35 -10.68 6.16
N GLN A 231 -0.52 -11.03 4.89
CA GLN A 231 -1.25 -12.22 4.46
C GLN A 231 -0.61 -13.49 5.00
N GLY A 232 0.71 -13.68 4.83
CA GLY A 232 1.43 -14.86 5.30
C GLY A 232 1.36 -15.06 6.81
N LEU A 233 1.39 -13.96 7.58
CA LEU A 233 1.19 -13.98 9.03
C LEU A 233 -0.23 -14.47 9.38
N ILE A 234 -1.25 -13.93 8.72
CA ILE A 234 -2.65 -14.35 8.93
C ILE A 234 -2.83 -15.82 8.56
N GLU A 235 -2.40 -16.23 7.38
CA GLU A 235 -2.48 -17.61 6.91
C GLU A 235 -1.78 -18.59 7.87
N ARG A 236 -0.60 -18.22 8.39
CA ARG A 236 0.14 -19.03 9.36
C ARG A 236 -0.64 -19.25 10.65
N LEU A 237 -1.27 -18.20 11.17
CA LEU A 237 -2.08 -18.28 12.40
C LEU A 237 -3.39 -19.05 12.23
N LEU A 238 -3.89 -19.13 11.00
CA LEU A 238 -5.13 -19.86 10.67
C LEU A 238 -4.92 -21.33 10.34
N LYS A 239 -3.67 -21.81 10.29
CA LYS A 239 -3.40 -23.24 10.16
C LYS A 239 -3.92 -23.99 11.37
N ASP A 240 -4.57 -25.13 11.14
CA ASP A 240 -5.05 -26.01 12.23
C ASP A 240 -3.95 -26.98 12.67
N ASP A 241 -2.90 -26.42 13.30
CA ASP A 241 -1.77 -27.17 13.83
C ASP A 241 -1.46 -26.78 15.29
N ASP A 242 -0.60 -27.55 15.94
CA ASP A 242 -0.22 -27.33 17.34
C ASP A 242 0.50 -26.01 17.56
N ASP A 243 1.30 -25.56 16.59
CA ASP A 243 2.01 -24.30 16.67
C ASP A 243 1.05 -23.11 16.67
N SER A 244 0.08 -23.07 15.74
CA SER A 244 -0.93 -22.00 15.71
C SER A 244 -1.77 -21.99 16.98
N ARG A 245 -2.19 -23.16 17.45
CA ARG A 245 -2.89 -23.29 18.72
C ARG A 245 -2.04 -22.78 19.90
N ARG A 246 -0.74 -23.09 19.92
CA ARG A 246 0.21 -22.60 20.93
C ARG A 246 0.37 -21.08 20.88
N PHE A 247 0.56 -20.51 19.67
CA PHE A 247 0.73 -19.07 19.48
C PHE A 247 -0.50 -18.30 19.97
N LEU A 248 -1.70 -18.73 19.57
CA LEU A 248 -2.96 -18.07 19.92
C LEU A 248 -3.39 -18.23 21.39
N ARG A 249 -2.73 -19.12 22.15
CA ARG A 249 -2.86 -19.13 23.62
C ARG A 249 -2.06 -18.01 24.30
N VAL A 250 -1.02 -17.50 23.65
CA VAL A 250 -0.15 -16.44 24.17
C VAL A 250 -0.64 -15.07 23.75
N TYR A 251 -1.01 -14.89 22.47
CA TYR A 251 -1.42 -13.59 21.96
C TYR A 251 -2.58 -13.67 20.97
N SER A 252 -3.30 -12.56 20.89
CA SER A 252 -4.17 -12.26 19.74
C SER A 252 -3.55 -11.17 18.88
N ILE A 253 -3.93 -11.12 17.62
CA ILE A 253 -3.41 -10.12 16.69
C ILE A 253 -4.54 -9.36 16.00
N SER A 254 -4.34 -8.07 15.80
CA SER A 254 -5.17 -7.18 14.99
C SER A 254 -4.33 -6.66 13.84
N VAL A 255 -4.77 -6.89 12.62
CA VAL A 255 -4.06 -6.48 11.39
C VAL A 255 -4.92 -5.49 10.62
N LEU A 256 -4.37 -4.33 10.29
CA LEU A 256 -4.89 -3.42 9.25
C LEU A 256 -4.11 -3.74 7.95
N PRO A 257 -4.65 -4.60 7.08
CA PRO A 257 -3.86 -5.17 5.98
C PRO A 257 -3.54 -4.18 4.86
N MET A 258 -4.35 -3.12 4.70
CA MET A 258 -4.12 -2.09 3.69
C MET A 258 -4.65 -0.74 4.17
N ALA A 259 -3.75 0.11 4.66
CA ALA A 259 -4.12 1.41 5.22
C ALA A 259 -4.47 2.44 4.12
N ASN A 260 -3.78 2.42 2.99
CA ASN A 260 -3.97 3.39 1.89
C ASN A 260 -4.60 2.74 0.65
N LYS A 261 -5.83 2.25 0.81
CA LYS A 261 -6.58 1.59 -0.29
C LYS A 261 -6.76 2.49 -1.51
N ASP A 262 -7.00 3.77 -1.29
CA ASP A 262 -7.23 4.73 -2.39
C ASP A 262 -5.97 4.98 -3.20
N GLY A 263 -4.83 5.12 -2.53
CA GLY A 263 -3.54 5.25 -3.18
C GLY A 263 -3.19 3.99 -3.99
N VAL A 264 -3.46 2.79 -3.45
CA VAL A 264 -3.29 1.52 -4.18
C VAL A 264 -4.17 1.47 -5.41
N ALA A 265 -5.46 1.83 -5.30
CA ALA A 265 -6.39 1.80 -6.42
C ALA A 265 -5.94 2.67 -7.61
N ARG A 266 -5.36 3.84 -7.33
CA ARG A 266 -4.93 4.81 -8.35
C ARG A 266 -3.47 4.65 -8.80
N GLY A 267 -2.73 3.67 -8.28
CA GLY A 267 -1.31 3.51 -8.58
C GLY A 267 -0.42 4.64 -8.01
N GLY A 268 -0.78 5.18 -6.85
CA GLY A 268 0.01 6.19 -6.15
C GLY A 268 1.30 5.62 -5.58
N THR A 269 2.23 6.50 -5.27
CA THR A 269 3.51 6.12 -4.65
C THR A 269 3.42 6.20 -3.13
N ARG A 270 2.98 7.35 -2.57
CA ARG A 270 3.17 7.60 -1.14
C ARG A 270 1.93 8.13 -0.41
N PHE A 271 1.28 9.14 -0.94
CA PHE A 271 0.26 9.89 -0.21
C PHE A 271 -1.15 9.31 -0.41
N ASN A 272 -2.07 9.64 0.52
CA ASN A 272 -3.49 9.36 0.32
C ASN A 272 -4.10 10.33 -0.71
N LEU A 273 -5.40 10.20 -1.01
CA LEU A 273 -6.08 11.06 -2.01
C LEU A 273 -6.12 12.56 -1.65
N ARG A 274 -5.81 12.91 -0.40
CA ARG A 274 -5.73 14.30 0.04
C ARG A 274 -4.30 14.83 0.13
N GLY A 275 -3.33 14.07 -0.40
CA GLY A 275 -1.92 14.42 -0.36
C GLY A 275 -1.35 14.35 1.05
N LYS A 276 -1.78 13.37 1.87
CA LYS A 276 -1.25 13.18 3.22
C LYS A 276 -0.45 11.90 3.31
N ASP A 277 0.76 12.00 3.88
CA ASP A 277 1.56 10.85 4.26
C ASP A 277 0.93 10.17 5.49
N LEU A 278 0.48 8.92 5.33
CA LEU A 278 -0.20 8.19 6.40
C LEU A 278 0.78 7.68 7.48
N ASN A 279 2.09 7.72 7.22
CA ASN A 279 3.12 7.42 8.23
C ASN A 279 3.83 8.67 8.75
N ARG A 280 3.10 9.77 8.86
CA ARG A 280 3.60 11.03 9.45
C ARG A 280 2.55 11.64 10.37
N ASN A 281 3.05 12.46 11.31
CA ASN A 281 2.25 13.21 12.28
C ASN A 281 1.48 12.35 13.30
N TRP A 282 2.00 11.17 13.65
CA TRP A 282 1.45 10.33 14.71
C TRP A 282 1.80 10.84 16.13
N ASP A 283 2.71 11.81 16.23
CA ASP A 283 3.04 12.57 17.44
C ASP A 283 1.88 13.44 17.97
N LYS A 284 0.83 13.60 17.20
CA LYS A 284 -0.38 14.37 17.52
C LYS A 284 -1.65 13.69 16.99
N PRO A 285 -2.84 14.09 17.47
CA PRO A 285 -4.09 13.57 16.94
C PRO A 285 -4.23 13.71 15.43
N ALA A 286 -4.75 12.69 14.80
CA ALA A 286 -4.96 12.66 13.36
C ALA A 286 -5.98 13.73 12.92
N ASN A 287 -5.69 14.43 11.83
CA ASN A 287 -6.66 15.32 11.19
C ASN A 287 -7.64 14.48 10.34
N PRO A 288 -8.93 14.38 10.72
CA PRO A 288 -9.88 13.51 10.02
C PRO A 288 -10.24 14.01 8.60
N GLU A 289 -10.02 15.30 8.32
CA GLU A 289 -10.24 15.83 6.98
C GLU A 289 -9.13 15.47 6.01
N LEU A 290 -7.89 15.44 6.48
CA LEU A 290 -6.72 15.15 5.64
C LEU A 290 -6.36 13.66 5.61
N ALA A 291 -6.52 12.97 6.73
CA ALA A 291 -6.19 11.56 6.90
C ALA A 291 -7.31 10.82 7.66
N PRO A 292 -8.49 10.65 7.05
CA PRO A 292 -9.58 9.88 7.67
C PRO A 292 -9.16 8.46 8.00
N GLU A 293 -8.20 7.89 7.28
CA GLU A 293 -7.59 6.58 7.50
C GLU A 293 -6.89 6.51 8.87
N ASN A 294 -6.03 7.50 9.14
CA ASN A 294 -5.32 7.58 10.43
C ASN A 294 -6.29 7.87 11.58
N ALA A 295 -7.27 8.77 11.35
CA ALA A 295 -8.28 9.10 12.36
C ALA A 295 -9.17 7.88 12.69
N ALA A 296 -9.47 7.03 11.70
CA ALA A 296 -10.20 5.79 11.93
C ALA A 296 -9.39 4.80 12.77
N LEU A 297 -8.11 4.63 12.46
CA LEU A 297 -7.21 3.76 13.22
C LEU A 297 -7.00 4.28 14.65
N GLU A 298 -6.86 5.58 14.84
CA GLU A 298 -6.70 6.20 16.16
C GLU A 298 -7.92 5.96 17.05
N ARG A 299 -9.13 6.19 16.54
CA ARG A 299 -10.38 5.88 17.27
C ARG A 299 -10.49 4.38 17.62
N TRP A 300 -10.09 3.50 16.68
CA TRP A 300 -10.07 2.06 16.95
C TRP A 300 -9.09 1.72 18.09
N LEU A 301 -7.88 2.29 18.07
CA LEU A 301 -6.86 2.09 19.10
C LEU A 301 -7.34 2.56 20.47
N GLU A 302 -7.92 3.76 20.55
CA GLU A 302 -8.47 4.32 21.78
C GLU A 302 -9.60 3.45 22.35
N GLY A 303 -10.48 2.92 21.49
CA GLY A 303 -11.50 1.95 21.87
C GLY A 303 -10.91 0.61 22.34
N ALA A 304 -9.83 0.14 21.73
CA ALA A 304 -9.11 -1.05 22.18
C ALA A 304 -8.48 -0.84 23.57
N ILE A 305 -7.85 0.31 23.80
CA ILE A 305 -7.28 0.69 25.10
C ILE A 305 -8.38 0.76 26.17
N ALA A 306 -9.47 1.46 25.89
CA ALA A 306 -10.59 1.61 26.84
C ALA A 306 -11.24 0.28 27.22
N SER A 307 -11.19 -0.72 26.33
CA SER A 307 -11.70 -2.07 26.57
C SER A 307 -10.67 -3.06 27.11
N GLY A 308 -9.49 -2.58 27.56
CA GLY A 308 -8.44 -3.42 28.16
C GLY A 308 -7.63 -4.24 27.14
N ARG A 309 -7.77 -3.98 25.83
CA ARG A 309 -7.08 -4.70 24.75
C ARG A 309 -6.01 -3.83 24.07
N ARG A 310 -5.32 -3.00 24.85
CA ARG A 310 -4.21 -2.20 24.37
C ARG A 310 -3.15 -3.10 23.72
N PRO A 311 -2.67 -2.82 22.51
CA PRO A 311 -1.54 -3.54 21.94
C PRO A 311 -0.30 -3.44 22.83
N HIS A 312 0.38 -4.56 23.05
CA HIS A 312 1.65 -4.62 23.77
C HIS A 312 2.83 -4.40 22.82
N LEU A 313 2.64 -4.75 21.55
CA LEU A 313 3.60 -4.57 20.46
C LEU A 313 2.86 -4.15 19.19
N ALA A 314 3.42 -3.18 18.48
CA ALA A 314 2.94 -2.78 17.17
C ALA A 314 4.07 -2.85 16.14
N LEU A 315 3.75 -3.34 14.95
CA LEU A 315 4.69 -3.40 13.83
C LEU A 315 4.06 -2.77 12.59
N GLU A 316 4.71 -1.76 12.05
CA GLU A 316 4.31 -1.15 10.79
C GLU A 316 5.19 -1.66 9.66
N LEU A 317 4.57 -2.25 8.64
CA LEU A 317 5.23 -2.95 7.55
C LEU A 317 5.33 -2.06 6.33
N HIS A 318 6.55 -1.89 5.83
CA HIS A 318 6.92 -1.07 4.68
C HIS A 318 7.84 -1.83 3.72
N ASN A 319 8.20 -1.19 2.61
CA ASN A 319 9.23 -1.66 1.70
C ASN A 319 10.14 -0.49 1.26
N ASP A 320 11.43 -0.72 1.26
CA ASP A 320 12.42 0.17 0.67
C ASP A 320 13.52 -0.60 -0.10
N GLY A 321 14.56 0.07 -0.50
CA GLY A 321 15.69 -0.55 -1.20
C GLY A 321 16.77 -1.13 -0.29
N ALA A 322 16.66 -0.98 1.03
CA ALA A 322 17.66 -1.36 2.02
C ALA A 322 17.17 -2.42 3.02
N GLY A 323 15.89 -2.39 3.40
CA GLY A 323 15.26 -3.34 4.31
C GLY A 323 15.79 -3.23 5.75
N ARG A 324 15.23 -2.36 6.57
CA ARG A 324 15.72 -2.14 7.94
C ARG A 324 14.60 -2.15 8.95
N LEU A 325 14.92 -2.50 10.18
CA LEU A 325 14.06 -2.24 11.32
C LEU A 325 14.39 -0.85 11.87
N HIS A 326 13.42 0.05 11.86
CA HIS A 326 13.54 1.39 12.40
C HIS A 326 12.89 1.47 13.77
N ILE A 327 13.70 1.79 14.78
CA ILE A 327 13.28 1.89 16.16
C ILE A 327 13.22 3.35 16.56
N SER A 328 12.05 3.79 16.96
CA SER A 328 11.79 5.16 17.41
C SER A 328 12.47 5.47 18.75
N ARG A 329 12.89 6.73 18.93
CA ARG A 329 13.52 7.21 20.16
C ARG A 329 12.94 8.56 20.59
N PRO A 330 11.62 8.66 20.81
CA PRO A 330 11.05 9.88 21.35
C PRO A 330 11.53 10.06 22.81
N PRO A 331 11.49 11.28 23.34
CA PRO A 331 11.93 11.58 24.72
C PRO A 331 10.87 11.11 25.75
N VAL A 332 10.78 9.81 25.97
CA VAL A 332 9.85 9.20 26.91
C VAL A 332 10.57 8.54 28.09
N PRO A 333 9.99 8.51 29.30
CA PRO A 333 10.64 7.95 30.48
C PRO A 333 11.01 6.47 30.33
N GLN A 334 10.24 5.68 29.56
CA GLN A 334 10.45 4.26 29.33
C GLN A 334 11.40 3.92 28.17
N LEU A 335 12.15 4.87 27.64
CA LEU A 335 12.94 4.70 26.41
C LEU A 335 13.93 3.54 26.49
N ASP A 336 14.69 3.41 27.58
CA ASP A 336 15.69 2.34 27.73
C ASP A 336 15.02 0.96 27.73
N ARG A 337 13.87 0.82 28.40
CA ARG A 337 13.09 -0.40 28.39
C ARG A 337 12.57 -0.72 26.99
N HIS A 338 12.06 0.28 26.28
CA HIS A 338 11.63 0.13 24.89
C HIS A 338 12.78 -0.36 24.00
N LEU A 339 13.95 0.27 24.08
CA LEU A 339 15.13 -0.11 23.30
C LEU A 339 15.59 -1.54 23.57
N ALA A 340 15.59 -1.96 24.84
CA ALA A 340 15.92 -3.34 25.20
C ALA A 340 14.94 -4.35 24.61
N ARG A 341 13.64 -4.03 24.62
CA ARG A 341 12.59 -4.88 24.02
C ARG A 341 12.67 -4.93 22.50
N MET A 342 12.99 -3.82 21.86
CA MET A 342 13.19 -3.79 20.40
C MET A 342 14.44 -4.55 19.97
N ALA A 343 15.52 -4.53 20.77
CA ALA A 343 16.69 -5.37 20.53
C ALA A 343 16.33 -6.87 20.60
N ALA A 344 15.55 -7.28 21.60
CA ALA A 344 15.07 -8.66 21.69
C ALA A 344 14.16 -9.04 20.52
N LEU A 345 13.31 -8.11 20.05
CA LEU A 345 12.49 -8.32 18.85
C LEU A 345 13.37 -8.53 17.61
N GLU A 346 14.40 -7.71 17.43
CA GLU A 346 15.33 -7.83 16.30
C GLU A 346 16.06 -9.17 16.30
N GLU A 347 16.56 -9.64 17.44
CA GLU A 347 17.19 -10.94 17.56
C GLU A 347 16.24 -12.09 17.14
N LEU A 348 14.96 -12.00 17.52
CA LEU A 348 13.95 -12.98 17.14
C LEU A 348 13.57 -12.89 15.66
N LEU A 349 13.53 -11.71 15.07
CA LEU A 349 13.35 -11.52 13.62
C LEU A 349 14.48 -12.22 12.86
N ARG A 350 15.73 -12.00 13.24
CA ARG A 350 16.91 -12.66 12.64
C ARG A 350 16.92 -14.18 12.82
N LYS A 351 16.36 -14.65 13.93
CA LYS A 351 16.32 -16.10 14.25
C LYS A 351 15.24 -16.86 13.49
N HIS A 352 14.07 -16.23 13.27
CA HIS A 352 12.87 -16.93 12.78
C HIS A 352 12.44 -16.52 11.38
N THR A 353 13.13 -15.55 10.77
CA THR A 353 12.87 -15.09 9.41
C THR A 353 14.19 -15.01 8.63
N TRP A 354 14.11 -14.62 7.37
CA TRP A 354 15.29 -14.38 6.54
C TRP A 354 15.88 -12.95 6.71
N PHE A 355 15.48 -12.22 7.75
CA PHE A 355 15.98 -10.86 8.00
C PHE A 355 17.48 -10.85 8.31
N THR A 356 18.26 -10.20 7.45
CA THR A 356 19.72 -10.10 7.57
C THR A 356 20.22 -8.67 7.46
N GLU A 357 19.37 -7.77 7.03
CA GLU A 357 19.70 -6.35 6.83
C GLU A 357 20.04 -5.68 8.15
N GLY A 358 20.87 -4.66 8.11
CA GLY A 358 21.25 -3.94 9.30
C GLY A 358 22.60 -3.31 9.21
N PRO A 359 23.11 -2.71 10.28
CA PRO A 359 22.55 -2.71 11.64
C PRO A 359 21.25 -1.91 11.73
N THR A 360 20.43 -2.25 12.73
CA THR A 360 19.24 -1.51 13.09
C THR A 360 19.62 -0.13 13.60
N ASN A 361 19.02 0.90 13.03
CA ASN A 361 19.28 2.29 13.39
C ASN A 361 18.01 3.00 13.84
N ALA A 362 18.15 3.90 14.80
CA ALA A 362 17.13 4.90 15.11
C ALA A 362 17.09 5.96 14.00
N ALA A 363 16.58 5.63 12.84
CA ALA A 363 16.69 6.46 11.66
C ALA A 363 15.68 7.62 11.65
N PHE A 364 14.60 7.55 12.42
CA PHE A 364 13.46 8.47 12.32
C PHE A 364 13.27 9.33 13.57
N ARG A 365 14.31 9.93 14.09
CA ARG A 365 14.16 10.85 15.22
C ARG A 365 13.21 11.99 14.84
N ASN A 366 12.14 12.17 15.65
CA ASN A 366 11.13 13.22 15.49
C ASN A 366 10.44 13.26 14.12
N SER A 367 10.35 12.14 13.44
CA SER A 367 9.68 12.07 12.13
C SER A 367 8.15 11.97 12.25
N GLY A 368 7.62 11.68 13.45
CA GLY A 368 6.19 11.48 13.70
C GLY A 368 5.64 10.24 13.00
N THR A 369 6.43 9.16 12.89
CA THR A 369 5.95 7.87 12.40
C THR A 369 4.96 7.24 13.37
N LEU A 370 4.25 6.20 12.93
CA LEU A 370 3.39 5.41 13.82
C LEU A 370 4.18 4.90 15.04
N GLY A 371 5.41 4.44 14.82
CA GLY A 371 6.29 3.99 15.90
C GLY A 371 6.54 5.06 16.94
N ASP A 372 6.89 6.29 16.50
CA ASP A 372 7.10 7.43 17.40
C ASP A 372 5.83 7.76 18.20
N GLY A 373 4.72 7.96 17.49
CA GLY A 373 3.48 8.42 18.12
C GLY A 373 2.85 7.39 19.04
N TRP A 374 2.92 6.10 18.69
CA TRP A 374 2.34 5.07 19.56
C TRP A 374 3.16 4.84 20.83
N LEU A 375 4.47 4.96 20.74
CA LEU A 375 5.32 4.94 21.93
C LEU A 375 5.10 6.19 22.82
N GLU A 376 5.12 7.38 22.22
CA GLU A 376 5.04 8.65 22.93
C GLU A 376 3.66 8.88 23.56
N ARG A 377 2.58 8.70 22.79
CA ARG A 377 1.21 9.03 23.21
C ARG A 377 0.53 7.93 23.99
N TYR A 378 0.85 6.68 23.71
CA TYR A 378 0.14 5.53 24.28
C TYR A 378 1.05 4.57 25.06
N GLY A 379 2.36 4.76 25.06
CA GLY A 379 3.32 3.88 25.71
C GLY A 379 3.34 2.46 25.10
N ILE A 380 3.03 2.33 23.84
CA ILE A 380 3.03 1.04 23.10
C ILE A 380 4.38 0.85 22.45
N ASP A 381 5.02 -0.29 22.71
CA ASP A 381 6.23 -0.67 21.99
C ASP A 381 5.93 -0.83 20.50
N ALA A 382 6.59 -0.03 19.66
CA ALA A 382 6.30 0.00 18.23
C ALA A 382 7.57 0.19 17.40
N ALA A 383 7.60 -0.43 16.21
CA ALA A 383 8.67 -0.30 15.24
C ALA A 383 8.12 -0.20 13.82
N VAL A 384 8.89 0.44 12.93
CA VAL A 384 8.66 0.44 11.49
C VAL A 384 9.63 -0.55 10.86
N HIS A 385 9.11 -1.53 10.13
CA HIS A 385 9.91 -2.55 9.49
C HIS A 385 9.83 -2.41 7.97
N GLU A 386 10.93 -1.97 7.39
CA GLU A 386 11.13 -1.94 5.94
C GLU A 386 11.61 -3.31 5.45
N PHE A 387 11.05 -3.81 4.37
CA PHE A 387 11.52 -5.01 3.68
C PHE A 387 12.27 -4.60 2.42
N ASN A 388 13.46 -5.15 2.23
CA ASN A 388 14.26 -4.93 1.04
C ASN A 388 13.53 -5.45 -0.21
N CYS A 389 13.42 -4.61 -1.24
CA CYS A 389 12.79 -4.93 -2.52
C CYS A 389 13.76 -5.51 -3.56
N ASN A 390 15.02 -5.71 -3.20
CA ASN A 390 16.08 -6.11 -4.12
C ASN A 390 16.64 -7.49 -3.75
N TRP A 391 17.94 -7.66 -3.90
CA TRP A 391 18.64 -8.87 -3.46
C TRP A 391 18.64 -8.98 -1.95
N ILE A 392 18.29 -10.16 -1.44
CA ILE A 392 18.28 -10.47 0.00
C ILE A 392 19.42 -11.46 0.29
N GLU A 393 20.38 -11.03 1.09
CA GLU A 393 21.53 -11.85 1.43
C GLU A 393 21.14 -13.11 2.21
N GLY A 394 20.15 -13.02 3.08
CA GLY A 394 19.65 -14.19 3.83
C GLY A 394 18.93 -15.23 2.99
N LEU A 395 18.43 -14.84 1.80
CA LEU A 395 17.79 -15.74 0.85
C LEU A 395 18.74 -16.22 -0.25
N LYS A 396 19.85 -15.48 -0.49
CA LYS A 396 20.67 -15.61 -1.70
C LYS A 396 19.84 -15.53 -2.98
N ASP A 397 18.80 -14.66 -2.97
CA ASP A 397 17.83 -14.51 -4.06
C ASP A 397 17.19 -13.12 -4.05
N TYR A 398 16.49 -12.80 -5.11
CA TYR A 398 15.60 -11.65 -5.16
C TYR A 398 14.28 -11.90 -4.43
N THR A 399 13.66 -10.85 -3.90
CA THR A 399 12.36 -10.96 -3.25
C THR A 399 11.24 -11.34 -4.23
N SER A 400 10.24 -12.06 -3.71
CA SER A 400 8.99 -12.40 -4.39
C SER A 400 7.85 -12.44 -3.37
N SER A 401 6.60 -12.52 -3.83
CA SER A 401 5.44 -12.73 -2.96
C SER A 401 5.60 -13.94 -2.05
N ARG A 402 6.19 -15.04 -2.55
CA ARG A 402 6.48 -16.24 -1.77
C ARG A 402 7.40 -15.93 -0.58
N HIS A 403 8.52 -15.25 -0.81
CA HIS A 403 9.47 -14.90 0.24
C HIS A 403 8.84 -13.99 1.31
N TRP A 404 8.04 -12.99 0.91
CA TRP A 404 7.34 -12.14 1.88
C TRP A 404 6.25 -12.89 2.64
N THR A 405 5.52 -13.80 1.99
CA THR A 405 4.54 -14.67 2.66
C THR A 405 5.22 -15.58 3.69
N GLU A 406 6.37 -16.18 3.34
CA GLU A 406 7.19 -16.96 4.26
C GLU A 406 7.71 -16.12 5.44
N TYR A 407 8.14 -14.87 5.17
CA TYR A 407 8.51 -13.94 6.24
C TYR A 407 7.36 -13.70 7.21
N GLY A 408 6.18 -13.41 6.68
CA GLY A 408 4.96 -13.23 7.47
C GLY A 408 4.65 -14.45 8.33
N ALA A 409 4.79 -15.63 7.78
CA ALA A 409 4.62 -16.87 8.54
C ALA A 409 5.63 -16.98 9.71
N GLY A 410 6.86 -16.54 9.51
CA GLY A 410 7.90 -16.47 10.55
C GLY A 410 7.54 -15.51 11.68
N LEU A 411 6.89 -14.39 11.40
CA LEU A 411 6.45 -13.40 12.40
C LEU A 411 5.54 -14.00 13.46
N ALA A 412 4.73 -15.00 13.12
CA ALA A 412 3.86 -15.66 14.11
C ALA A 412 4.67 -16.27 15.27
N ARG A 413 5.83 -16.87 14.97
CA ARG A 413 6.75 -17.40 15.97
C ARG A 413 7.56 -16.31 16.66
N VAL A 414 7.97 -15.29 15.92
CA VAL A 414 8.64 -14.11 16.50
C VAL A 414 7.81 -13.52 17.63
N PHE A 415 6.52 -13.26 17.41
CA PHE A 415 5.64 -12.68 18.42
C PHE A 415 5.43 -13.62 19.60
N HIS A 416 5.28 -14.93 19.37
CA HIS A 416 5.17 -15.90 20.45
C HIS A 416 6.41 -15.88 21.35
N ASP A 417 7.59 -16.04 20.76
CA ASP A 417 8.84 -16.13 21.51
C ASP A 417 9.18 -14.78 22.18
N TYR A 418 8.81 -13.66 21.56
CA TYR A 418 8.93 -12.33 22.18
C TYR A 418 8.15 -12.23 23.49
N PHE A 419 6.88 -12.61 23.52
CA PHE A 419 6.07 -12.52 24.74
C PHE A 419 6.47 -13.54 25.81
N VAL A 420 6.98 -14.70 25.40
CA VAL A 420 7.51 -15.68 26.36
C VAL A 420 8.80 -15.18 27.02
N ALA A 421 9.70 -14.54 26.24
CA ALA A 421 10.99 -14.08 26.72
C ALA A 421 10.91 -12.73 27.45
N VAL A 422 10.20 -11.74 26.88
CA VAL A 422 10.22 -10.33 27.33
C VAL A 422 9.19 -10.06 28.41
N ARG A 423 8.02 -10.72 28.39
CA ARG A 423 6.89 -10.52 29.32
C ARG A 423 6.60 -9.04 29.56
N PRO A 424 6.24 -8.27 28.54
CA PRO A 424 6.09 -6.82 28.58
C PRO A 424 4.94 -6.34 29.47
#